data_0f4bc7ce8197d3bb0cd8ea60108cac66
#
_entry.id   0f4bc7ce8197d3bb0cd8ea60108cac66
#
_cell.length_a   1.000
_cell.length_b   1.000
_cell.length_c   1.000
_cell.angle_alpha   90.00
_cell.angle_beta   90.00
_cell.angle_gamma   90.00
#
_symmetry.space_group_name_H-M   'P 1'
#
loop_
_entity.id
_entity.type
_entity.pdbx_description
1 polymer ?
#
loop_
_entity_poly.entity_id
_entity_poly.type
_entity_poly.pdbx_seq_one_letter_code
_entity_poly.pdbx_strand_id
1 'polypeptide(L)'
;MNAILKPKTEPEVVFQTLTAEWLLRVLPIENAIYAHPWSPANFVDSMEAGYQMQVLTACETGNTVEAEILGYFVAMKGFEEVHLLNISVPHARQRQGWAKLMLEALAVWSRGQNANWLWLEVRASNERAQQVYKAQGFKLVSVRQDYYPKG
;
A
#
# COMPACT_ATOMS: atom_id res chain seq x y z
N MET A 1 -37.65 -21.99 -22.63
CA MET A 1 -37.31 -21.82 -21.23
C MET A 1 -36.03 -21.00 -21.13
N ASN A 2 -36.13 -19.84 -20.52
CA ASN A 2 -34.98 -18.93 -20.43
C ASN A 2 -34.16 -19.22 -19.15
N ALA A 3 -32.90 -19.55 -19.36
CA ALA A 3 -31.98 -19.68 -18.23
C ALA A 3 -31.48 -18.29 -17.82
N ILE A 4 -31.61 -17.98 -16.56
CA ILE A 4 -31.04 -16.75 -16.01
C ILE A 4 -29.60 -17.06 -15.61
N LEU A 5 -28.67 -16.41 -16.30
CA LEU A 5 -27.28 -16.45 -15.87
C LEU A 5 -27.14 -15.52 -14.67
N LYS A 6 -26.82 -16.10 -13.52
CA LYS A 6 -26.43 -15.26 -12.39
C LYS A 6 -25.19 -14.48 -12.80
N PRO A 7 -25.18 -13.15 -12.58
CA PRO A 7 -23.98 -12.39 -12.79
C PRO A 7 -22.85 -13.03 -11.99
N LYS A 8 -21.71 -13.23 -12.63
CA LYS A 8 -20.52 -13.67 -11.91
C LYS A 8 -20.23 -12.64 -10.85
N THR A 9 -20.27 -13.05 -9.59
CA THR A 9 -19.99 -12.14 -8.49
C THR A 9 -18.50 -11.82 -8.52
N GLU A 10 -18.16 -10.61 -8.97
CA GLU A 10 -16.79 -10.15 -8.89
C GLU A 10 -16.51 -9.70 -7.46
N PRO A 11 -15.31 -9.97 -6.93
CA PRO A 11 -14.93 -9.46 -5.64
C PRO A 11 -14.99 -7.95 -5.63
N GLU A 12 -15.56 -7.39 -4.59
CA GLU A 12 -15.52 -5.95 -4.38
C GLU A 12 -14.15 -5.58 -3.81
N VAL A 13 -13.45 -4.66 -4.49
CA VAL A 13 -12.14 -4.17 -4.06
C VAL A 13 -12.34 -2.80 -3.42
N VAL A 14 -11.97 -2.71 -2.15
CA VAL A 14 -12.17 -1.48 -1.38
C VAL A 14 -10.94 -1.17 -0.53
N PHE A 15 -10.74 0.13 -0.27
CA PHE A 15 -9.79 0.58 0.74
C PHE A 15 -10.48 0.70 2.09
N GLN A 16 -9.78 0.27 3.11
CA GLN A 16 -10.22 0.42 4.50
C GLN A 16 -9.10 0.98 5.33
N THR A 17 -9.44 1.70 6.38
CA THR A 17 -8.43 2.19 7.32
C THR A 17 -7.73 1.01 7.98
N LEU A 18 -6.39 1.05 7.96
CA LEU A 18 -5.58 0.04 8.62
C LEU A 18 -5.57 0.33 10.12
N THR A 19 -6.43 -0.37 10.83
CA THR A 19 -6.57 -0.26 12.29
C THR A 19 -5.82 -1.39 12.99
N ALA A 20 -5.78 -1.34 14.31
CA ALA A 20 -5.13 -2.37 15.11
C ALA A 20 -5.68 -3.78 14.83
N GLU A 21 -6.95 -3.89 14.47
CA GLU A 21 -7.57 -5.18 14.14
C GLU A 21 -6.92 -5.85 12.92
N TRP A 22 -6.42 -5.06 11.99
CA TRP A 22 -5.77 -5.56 10.79
C TRP A 22 -4.34 -6.04 11.04
N LEU A 23 -3.70 -5.61 12.13
CA LEU A 23 -2.28 -5.91 12.37
C LEU A 23 -1.98 -7.40 12.41
N LEU A 24 -2.85 -8.22 13.00
CA LEU A 24 -2.64 -9.66 13.08
C LEU A 24 -2.51 -10.31 11.71
N ARG A 25 -3.11 -9.69 10.68
CA ARG A 25 -3.08 -10.17 9.30
C ARG A 25 -2.02 -9.49 8.46
N VAL A 26 -1.69 -8.24 8.79
CA VAL A 26 -0.67 -7.44 8.07
C VAL A 26 0.74 -7.87 8.46
N LEU A 27 0.99 -8.13 9.74
CA LEU A 27 2.33 -8.47 10.22
C LEU A 27 2.94 -9.72 9.55
N PRO A 28 2.20 -10.81 9.34
CA PRO A 28 2.75 -11.94 8.58
C PRO A 28 3.14 -11.59 7.16
N ILE A 29 2.38 -10.70 6.50
CA ILE A 29 2.68 -10.25 5.15
C ILE A 29 3.98 -9.42 5.16
N GLU A 30 4.08 -8.49 6.09
CA GLU A 30 5.26 -7.65 6.25
C GLU A 30 6.52 -8.50 6.46
N ASN A 31 6.43 -9.46 7.38
CA ASN A 31 7.53 -10.36 7.71
C ASN A 31 7.94 -11.27 6.54
N ALA A 32 6.98 -11.66 5.71
CA ALA A 32 7.25 -12.51 4.56
C ALA A 32 7.94 -11.76 3.40
N ILE A 33 7.64 -10.46 3.25
CA ILE A 33 8.14 -9.66 2.12
C ILE A 33 9.55 -9.11 2.39
N TYR A 34 9.79 -8.62 3.60
CA TYR A 34 10.96 -7.81 3.90
C TYR A 34 11.97 -8.53 4.77
N ALA A 35 13.26 -8.33 4.46
CA ALA A 35 14.36 -8.79 5.29
C ALA A 35 14.41 -8.01 6.61
N HIS A 36 14.01 -6.74 6.56
CA HIS A 36 13.94 -5.84 7.73
C HIS A 36 12.53 -5.29 7.85
N PRO A 37 11.58 -6.14 8.29
CA PRO A 37 10.18 -5.72 8.35
C PRO A 37 9.95 -4.67 9.43
N TRP A 38 8.88 -3.89 9.25
CA TRP A 38 8.39 -3.03 10.30
C TRP A 38 7.96 -3.89 11.49
N SER A 39 8.27 -3.41 12.67
CA SER A 39 7.79 -4.03 13.90
C SER A 39 6.32 -3.67 14.16
N PRO A 40 5.63 -4.41 15.04
CA PRO A 40 4.30 -3.99 15.50
C PRO A 40 4.31 -2.54 16.04
N ALA A 41 5.36 -2.14 16.76
CA ALA A 41 5.49 -0.79 17.28
C ALA A 41 5.54 0.26 16.19
N ASN A 42 6.20 -0.01 15.07
CA ASN A 42 6.23 0.93 13.95
C ASN A 42 4.84 1.22 13.41
N PHE A 43 4.00 0.19 13.29
CA PHE A 43 2.62 0.36 12.86
C PHE A 43 1.79 1.12 13.89
N VAL A 44 1.92 0.77 15.16
CA VAL A 44 1.17 1.43 16.25
C VAL A 44 1.56 2.89 16.37
N ASP A 45 2.85 3.20 16.31
CA ASP A 45 3.33 4.58 16.36
C ASP A 45 2.79 5.41 15.19
N SER A 46 2.71 4.80 14.00
CA SER A 46 2.13 5.47 12.83
C SER A 46 0.63 5.74 13.01
N MET A 47 -0.10 4.82 13.62
CA MET A 47 -1.51 5.01 13.95
C MET A 47 -1.69 6.16 14.93
N GLU A 48 -0.90 6.18 15.99
CA GLU A 48 -0.95 7.23 17.01
C GLU A 48 -0.57 8.61 16.46
N ALA A 49 0.36 8.62 15.49
CA ALA A 49 0.75 9.86 14.83
C ALA A 49 -0.31 10.38 13.85
N GLY A 50 -1.34 9.58 13.55
CA GLY A 50 -2.41 9.98 12.64
C GLY A 50 -2.03 9.89 11.16
N TYR A 51 -1.07 9.03 10.82
CA TYR A 51 -0.65 8.85 9.43
C TYR A 51 -1.77 8.24 8.59
N GLN A 52 -1.70 8.45 7.28
CA GLN A 52 -2.63 7.84 6.34
C GLN A 52 -2.24 6.37 6.15
N MET A 53 -3.06 5.50 6.70
CA MET A 53 -2.83 4.07 6.69
C MET A 53 -4.03 3.37 6.09
N GLN A 54 -3.83 2.66 4.99
CA GLN A 54 -4.91 1.99 4.27
C GLN A 54 -4.54 0.55 3.99
N VAL A 55 -5.53 -0.31 4.06
CA VAL A 55 -5.45 -1.68 3.58
C VAL A 55 -6.40 -1.83 2.39
N LEU A 56 -5.89 -2.42 1.31
CA LEU A 56 -6.68 -2.71 0.12
C LEU A 56 -7.17 -4.15 0.22
N THR A 57 -8.47 -4.34 0.14
CA THR A 57 -9.08 -5.64 0.37
C THR A 57 -10.01 -6.04 -0.77
N ALA A 58 -10.17 -7.34 -0.96
CA ALA A 58 -11.17 -7.92 -1.84
C ALA A 58 -12.12 -8.79 -1.02
N CYS A 59 -13.40 -8.57 -1.17
CA CYS A 59 -14.42 -9.31 -0.44
C CYS A 59 -15.59 -9.65 -1.35
N GLU A 60 -15.93 -10.94 -1.43
CA GLU A 60 -17.03 -11.40 -2.29
C GLU A 60 -18.41 -11.16 -1.70
N THR A 61 -18.50 -11.04 -0.38
CA THR A 61 -19.78 -11.00 0.33
C THR A 61 -20.04 -9.68 1.05
N GLY A 62 -19.15 -8.70 0.92
CA GLY A 62 -19.23 -7.48 1.72
C GLY A 62 -18.82 -7.68 3.17
N ASN A 63 -18.44 -8.89 3.57
CA ASN A 63 -17.97 -9.18 4.92
C ASN A 63 -16.48 -8.85 5.04
N THR A 64 -16.18 -7.73 5.72
CA THR A 64 -14.80 -7.23 5.84
C THR A 64 -13.90 -8.12 6.68
N VAL A 65 -14.46 -8.92 7.58
CA VAL A 65 -13.67 -9.81 8.45
C VAL A 65 -12.96 -10.91 7.66
N GLU A 66 -13.58 -11.35 6.56
CA GLU A 66 -13.05 -12.41 5.71
C GLU A 66 -12.39 -11.86 4.43
N ALA A 67 -12.31 -10.55 4.31
CA ALA A 67 -11.73 -9.92 3.12
C ALA A 67 -10.26 -10.30 2.96
N GLU A 68 -9.86 -10.63 1.74
CA GLU A 68 -8.47 -10.89 1.41
C GLU A 68 -7.69 -9.57 1.36
N ILE A 69 -6.50 -9.54 1.92
CA ILE A 69 -5.62 -8.38 1.82
C ILE A 69 -4.87 -8.46 0.50
N LEU A 70 -5.06 -7.44 -0.35
CA LEU A 70 -4.35 -7.29 -1.62
C LEU A 70 -3.11 -6.41 -1.49
N GLY A 71 -3.07 -5.58 -0.47
CA GLY A 71 -1.94 -4.70 -0.19
C GLY A 71 -2.26 -3.72 0.91
N TYR A 72 -1.26 -2.95 1.30
CA TYR A 72 -1.43 -1.88 2.29
C TYR A 72 -0.38 -0.82 2.10
N PHE A 73 -0.65 0.38 2.60
CA PHE A 73 0.35 1.43 2.62
C PHE A 73 0.22 2.32 3.84
N VAL A 74 1.31 2.99 4.16
CA VAL A 74 1.39 4.01 5.19
C VAL A 74 2.06 5.24 4.61
N ALA A 75 1.43 6.39 4.75
CA ALA A 75 1.95 7.66 4.26
C ALA A 75 1.83 8.74 5.32
N MET A 76 2.82 9.61 5.37
CA MET A 76 2.89 10.70 6.32
C MET A 76 2.67 12.02 5.59
N LYS A 77 1.75 12.84 6.09
CA LYS A 77 1.52 14.18 5.56
C LYS A 77 2.47 15.16 6.24
N GLY A 78 3.24 15.88 5.44
CA GLY A 78 4.05 17.02 5.89
C GLY A 78 3.48 18.33 5.34
N PHE A 79 4.24 19.41 5.48
CA PHE A 79 3.87 20.71 4.91
C PHE A 79 4.05 20.65 3.38
N GLU A 80 2.96 20.82 2.65
CA GLU A 80 2.96 20.78 1.18
C GLU A 80 3.50 19.47 0.56
N GLU A 81 3.66 18.43 1.37
CA GLU A 81 4.23 17.17 0.89
C GLU A 81 3.62 15.97 1.61
N VAL A 82 3.74 14.83 0.97
CA VAL A 82 3.38 13.52 1.51
C VAL A 82 4.57 12.60 1.34
N HIS A 83 4.86 11.80 2.35
CA HIS A 83 5.92 10.79 2.31
C HIS A 83 5.30 9.40 2.38
N LEU A 84 5.55 8.59 1.37
CA LEU A 84 5.18 7.18 1.42
C LEU A 84 6.22 6.44 2.24
N LEU A 85 5.79 5.87 3.36
CA LEU A 85 6.68 5.17 4.29
C LEU A 85 6.72 3.66 4.08
N ASN A 86 5.60 3.11 3.65
CA ASN A 86 5.48 1.66 3.42
C ASN A 86 4.42 1.43 2.35
N ILE A 87 4.72 0.58 1.38
CA ILE A 87 3.75 0.07 0.43
C ILE A 87 4.09 -1.39 0.16
N SER A 88 3.13 -2.26 0.35
CA SER A 88 3.38 -3.71 0.33
C SER A 88 2.24 -4.45 -0.34
N VAL A 89 2.61 -5.47 -1.10
CA VAL A 89 1.67 -6.40 -1.75
C VAL A 89 2.12 -7.82 -1.41
N PRO A 90 1.23 -8.68 -0.89
CA PRO A 90 1.59 -10.07 -0.60
C PRO A 90 2.17 -10.77 -1.84
N HIS A 91 3.13 -11.66 -1.64
CA HIS A 91 3.80 -12.34 -2.76
C HIS A 91 2.81 -12.93 -3.77
N ALA A 92 1.75 -13.56 -3.30
CA ALA A 92 0.75 -14.19 -4.16
C ALA A 92 -0.04 -13.19 -5.01
N ARG A 93 0.00 -11.91 -4.67
CA ARG A 93 -0.76 -10.85 -5.34
C ARG A 93 0.11 -9.86 -6.10
N GLN A 94 1.40 -10.03 -6.10
CA GLN A 94 2.31 -9.17 -6.84
C GLN A 94 2.13 -9.36 -8.35
N ARG A 95 2.49 -8.32 -9.12
CA ARG A 95 2.41 -8.29 -10.58
C ARG A 95 0.98 -8.30 -11.12
N GLN A 96 0.00 -7.91 -10.34
CA GLN A 96 -1.41 -7.85 -10.73
C GLN A 96 -1.94 -6.41 -10.80
N GLY A 97 -1.08 -5.41 -10.56
CA GLY A 97 -1.47 -4.00 -10.62
C GLY A 97 -1.96 -3.40 -9.31
N TRP A 98 -1.88 -4.12 -8.19
CA TRP A 98 -2.38 -3.61 -6.91
C TRP A 98 -1.53 -2.47 -6.34
N ALA A 99 -0.20 -2.54 -6.48
CA ALA A 99 0.67 -1.43 -6.10
C ALA A 99 0.36 -0.19 -6.93
N LYS A 100 0.12 -0.36 -8.22
CA LYS A 100 -0.28 0.72 -9.12
C LYS A 100 -1.56 1.39 -8.64
N LEU A 101 -2.58 0.60 -8.31
CA LEU A 101 -3.85 1.12 -7.81
C LEU A 101 -3.66 1.90 -6.51
N MET A 102 -2.85 1.39 -5.59
CA MET A 102 -2.56 2.06 -4.33
C MET A 102 -1.82 3.38 -4.55
N LEU A 103 -0.85 3.40 -5.46
CA LEU A 103 -0.11 4.64 -5.78
C LEU A 103 -1.02 5.68 -6.42
N GLU A 104 -1.92 5.27 -7.30
CA GLU A 104 -2.91 6.18 -7.91
C GLU A 104 -3.82 6.77 -6.84
N ALA A 105 -4.31 5.95 -5.93
CA ALA A 105 -5.16 6.40 -4.83
C ALA A 105 -4.41 7.36 -3.90
N LEU A 106 -3.17 7.05 -3.59
CA LEU A 106 -2.33 7.91 -2.75
C LEU A 106 -2.06 9.25 -3.43
N ALA A 107 -1.81 9.26 -4.74
CA ALA A 107 -1.60 10.50 -5.49
C ALA A 107 -2.84 11.39 -5.46
N VAL A 108 -4.03 10.80 -5.64
CA VAL A 108 -5.31 11.54 -5.57
C VAL A 108 -5.49 12.11 -4.17
N TRP A 109 -5.28 11.30 -3.14
CA TRP A 109 -5.39 11.76 -1.74
C TRP A 109 -4.39 12.89 -1.46
N SER A 110 -3.16 12.76 -1.92
CA SER A 110 -2.12 13.77 -1.70
C SER A 110 -2.50 15.11 -2.34
N ARG A 111 -3.04 15.10 -3.55
CA ARG A 111 -3.54 16.31 -4.21
C ARG A 111 -4.70 16.92 -3.43
N GLY A 112 -5.58 16.10 -2.88
CA GLY A 112 -6.67 16.56 -2.03
C GLY A 112 -6.20 17.20 -0.72
N GLN A 113 -5.01 16.89 -0.28
CA GLN A 113 -4.36 17.50 0.88
C GLN A 113 -3.53 18.74 0.51
N ASN A 114 -3.62 19.20 -0.74
CA ASN A 114 -2.83 20.31 -1.26
C ASN A 114 -1.33 20.06 -1.24
N ALA A 115 -0.92 18.80 -1.31
CA ALA A 115 0.48 18.45 -1.41
C ALA A 115 1.00 18.73 -2.83
N ASN A 116 2.17 19.34 -2.91
CA ASN A 116 2.88 19.59 -4.17
C ASN A 116 3.83 18.45 -4.52
N TRP A 117 4.22 17.67 -3.52
CA TRP A 117 5.21 16.60 -3.65
C TRP A 117 4.72 15.34 -2.99
N LEU A 118 4.98 14.21 -3.65
CA LEU A 118 4.84 12.89 -3.06
C LEU A 118 6.21 12.23 -3.10
N TRP A 119 6.80 12.04 -1.92
CA TRP A 119 8.12 11.46 -1.80
C TRP A 119 8.03 9.96 -1.61
N LEU A 120 8.80 9.24 -2.40
CA LEU A 120 8.92 7.79 -2.34
C LEU A 120 10.38 7.46 -2.05
N GLU A 121 10.62 6.60 -1.07
CA GLU A 121 11.95 6.08 -0.85
C GLU A 121 12.10 4.75 -1.60
N VAL A 122 13.09 4.68 -2.46
CA VAL A 122 13.36 3.49 -3.23
C VAL A 122 14.85 3.22 -3.23
N ARG A 123 15.24 1.97 -2.98
CA ARG A 123 16.65 1.59 -3.01
C ARG A 123 17.16 1.62 -4.44
N ALA A 124 18.41 2.05 -4.63
CA ALA A 124 19.04 2.08 -5.95
C ALA A 124 19.07 0.69 -6.59
N SER A 125 19.20 -0.35 -5.80
CA SER A 125 19.20 -1.73 -6.28
C SER A 125 17.81 -2.25 -6.67
N ASN A 126 16.74 -1.55 -6.31
CA ASN A 126 15.39 -1.96 -6.63
C ASN A 126 14.91 -1.31 -7.93
N GLU A 127 15.50 -1.77 -9.04
CA GLU A 127 15.18 -1.23 -10.38
C GLU A 127 13.71 -1.41 -10.75
N ARG A 128 13.12 -2.51 -10.31
CA ARG A 128 11.71 -2.79 -10.61
C ARG A 128 10.78 -1.78 -9.95
N ALA A 129 11.00 -1.48 -8.67
CA ALA A 129 10.20 -0.47 -7.98
C ALA A 129 10.35 0.90 -8.65
N GLN A 130 11.57 1.25 -9.07
CA GLN A 130 11.82 2.47 -9.81
C GLN A 130 11.04 2.52 -11.12
N GLN A 131 11.00 1.41 -11.86
CA GLN A 131 10.25 1.33 -13.10
C GLN A 131 8.75 1.47 -12.87
N VAL A 132 8.21 0.83 -11.83
CA VAL A 132 6.80 0.94 -11.48
C VAL A 132 6.45 2.40 -11.16
N TYR A 133 7.27 3.08 -10.36
CA TYR A 133 7.03 4.47 -10.00
C TYR A 133 7.11 5.38 -11.21
N LYS A 134 8.11 5.21 -12.07
CA LYS A 134 8.22 5.98 -13.32
C LYS A 134 7.01 5.77 -14.23
N ALA A 135 6.55 4.53 -14.36
CA ALA A 135 5.38 4.21 -15.19
C ALA A 135 4.12 4.90 -14.67
N GLN A 136 4.07 5.22 -13.37
CA GLN A 136 2.97 5.97 -12.77
C GLN A 136 3.10 7.49 -12.91
N GLY A 137 4.12 7.95 -13.60
CA GLY A 137 4.36 9.38 -13.78
C GLY A 137 5.16 10.03 -12.66
N PHE A 138 5.70 9.25 -11.73
CA PHE A 138 6.60 9.80 -10.71
C PHE A 138 7.96 10.10 -11.30
N LYS A 139 8.46 11.29 -11.00
CA LYS A 139 9.79 11.70 -11.40
C LYS A 139 10.75 11.32 -10.29
N LEU A 140 11.78 10.54 -10.63
CA LEU A 140 12.81 10.20 -9.65
C LEU A 140 13.74 11.40 -9.45
N VAL A 141 13.65 12.02 -8.27
CA VAL A 141 14.49 13.16 -7.92
C VAL A 141 15.82 12.69 -7.37
N SER A 142 15.80 11.68 -6.50
CA SER A 142 17.01 11.04 -6.02
C SER A 142 16.72 9.58 -5.68
N VAL A 143 17.75 8.75 -5.81
CA VAL A 143 17.68 7.35 -5.43
C VAL A 143 18.63 7.16 -4.26
N ARG A 144 18.11 6.69 -3.12
CA ARG A 144 18.93 6.45 -1.94
C ARG A 144 19.56 5.06 -2.03
N GLN A 145 20.83 5.01 -1.77
CA GLN A 145 21.55 3.75 -1.68
C GLN A 145 21.53 3.29 -0.23
N ASP A 146 20.97 2.10 -0.02
CA ASP A 146 21.06 1.44 1.28
C ASP A 146 20.68 2.34 2.47
N TYR A 147 19.58 3.06 2.29
CA TYR A 147 19.07 3.99 3.29
C TYR A 147 18.81 3.32 4.63
N TYR A 148 18.33 2.07 4.60
CA TYR A 148 18.10 1.31 5.81
C TYR A 148 19.35 0.53 6.18
N PRO A 149 19.59 0.31 7.48
CA PRO A 149 20.73 -0.49 7.89
C PRO A 149 20.74 -1.84 7.20
N LYS A 150 21.88 -2.20 6.68
CA LYS A 150 22.11 -3.56 6.18
C LYS A 150 22.30 -4.45 7.38
N GLY A 151 21.62 -5.53 7.39
CA GLY A 151 21.94 -6.46 8.44
C GLY A 151 20.92 -7.31 8.85
#